data_147fa1884d3610171e52b409020a03b6
#
_entry.id   147fa1884d3610171e52b409020a03b6
#
_cell.length_a   1.000
_cell.length_b   1.000
_cell.length_c   1.000
_cell.angle_alpha   90.00
_cell.angle_beta   90.00
_cell.angle_gamma   90.00
#
_symmetry.space_group_name_H-M   'P 1'
#
loop_
_entity.id
_entity.type
_entity.pdbx_description
1 polymer ?
#
loop_
_entity_poly.entity_id
_entity_poly.type
_entity_poly.pdbx_seq_one_letter_code
_entity_poly.pdbx_strand_id
1 'polypeptide(L)'
;MLFRSDKVSAIKAMKKAGVPCVPGSDGPVGSDIAKNKEIAKRIGYPIIIKASGGGGGRGMRVVRSEDALEESIAMTKAEAKAAFNNDMVYMEKYLENPRHIEIQVLADTHGNAIYLAERDCSMQRRHQKVVEEAPAPGITEEVRRDIGSRCAKACVEIGYRGAGTFEFLYENGEFYFIEMNTRIQVEHPVTEMITGVDLVKEQLRIAAGLPLSYKQEDIKVKGHAIECRINAEDPKTFLPSPGKVAHLHSPGGLGVRWDSHVYGGYTVPPHYDSMIAKLIKIGRAHV
;
A
#
# COMPACT_ATOMS: atom_id res chain seq x y z
N MET A 1 -3.36 15.21 -11.82
CA MET A 1 -3.06 15.45 -10.40
C MET A 1 -4.31 15.48 -9.50
N LEU A 2 -5.41 14.88 -9.90
CA LEU A 2 -6.72 14.91 -9.22
C LEU A 2 -7.01 13.67 -8.34
N PHE A 3 -6.10 12.69 -8.28
CA PHE A 3 -6.37 11.40 -7.63
C PHE A 3 -6.02 11.31 -6.14
N ARG A 4 -5.47 12.36 -5.53
CA ARG A 4 -5.03 12.33 -4.13
C ARG A 4 -6.14 12.51 -3.09
N SER A 5 -7.31 12.99 -3.47
CA SER A 5 -8.33 13.41 -2.49
C SER A 5 -9.68 12.70 -2.60
N ASP A 6 -9.90 11.90 -3.64
CA ASP A 6 -11.19 11.22 -3.84
C ASP A 6 -11.00 9.73 -4.13
N LYS A 7 -11.13 8.91 -3.06
CA LYS A 7 -11.07 7.44 -3.17
C LYS A 7 -12.10 6.88 -4.15
N VAL A 8 -13.26 7.50 -4.29
CA VAL A 8 -14.33 7.04 -5.18
C VAL A 8 -13.92 7.20 -6.64
N SER A 9 -13.37 8.36 -7.00
CA SER A 9 -12.86 8.62 -8.35
C SER A 9 -11.67 7.71 -8.68
N ALA A 10 -10.78 7.45 -7.72
CA ALA A 10 -9.66 6.52 -7.89
C ALA A 10 -10.15 5.09 -8.16
N ILE A 11 -11.08 4.59 -7.37
CA ILE A 11 -11.67 3.25 -7.55
C ILE A 11 -12.37 3.13 -8.90
N LYS A 12 -13.14 4.16 -9.32
CA LYS A 12 -13.82 4.17 -10.63
C LYS A 12 -12.82 4.12 -11.78
N ALA A 13 -11.74 4.89 -11.71
CA ALA A 13 -10.69 4.89 -12.72
C ALA A 13 -9.98 3.52 -12.78
N MET A 14 -9.67 2.93 -11.62
CA MET A 14 -9.03 1.61 -11.55
C MET A 14 -9.94 0.50 -12.10
N LYS A 15 -11.23 0.50 -11.74
CA LYS A 15 -12.21 -0.43 -12.32
C LYS A 15 -12.27 -0.31 -13.85
N LYS A 16 -12.28 0.93 -14.38
CA LYS A 16 -12.27 1.19 -15.83
C LYS A 16 -11.01 0.63 -16.50
N ALA A 17 -9.87 0.76 -15.85
CA ALA A 17 -8.59 0.25 -16.33
C ALA A 17 -8.43 -1.29 -16.12
N GLY A 18 -9.43 -1.96 -15.57
CA GLY A 18 -9.40 -3.42 -15.35
C GLY A 18 -8.59 -3.86 -14.12
N VAL A 19 -8.26 -2.92 -13.22
CA VAL A 19 -7.63 -3.24 -11.93
C VAL A 19 -8.70 -3.77 -10.98
N PRO A 20 -8.53 -4.96 -10.37
CA PRO A 20 -9.51 -5.53 -9.47
C PRO A 20 -9.64 -4.68 -8.19
N CYS A 21 -10.87 -4.34 -7.82
CA CYS A 21 -11.17 -3.51 -6.67
C CYS A 21 -12.07 -4.27 -5.68
N VAL A 22 -12.04 -3.87 -4.42
CA VAL A 22 -12.93 -4.42 -3.41
C VAL A 22 -14.38 -4.28 -3.88
N PRO A 23 -15.18 -5.37 -3.89
CA PRO A 23 -16.61 -5.26 -4.15
C PRO A 23 -17.27 -4.33 -3.15
N GLY A 24 -18.10 -3.40 -3.63
CA GLY A 24 -18.69 -2.39 -2.75
C GLY A 24 -20.02 -1.84 -3.26
N SER A 25 -20.51 -0.82 -2.55
CA SER A 25 -21.77 -0.15 -2.86
C SER A 25 -21.72 0.77 -4.09
N ASP A 26 -20.52 0.99 -4.67
CA ASP A 26 -20.27 1.87 -5.84
C ASP A 26 -20.77 3.33 -5.65
N GLY A 27 -21.03 3.71 -4.42
CA GLY A 27 -21.51 5.03 -4.02
C GLY A 27 -21.96 5.05 -2.56
N PRO A 28 -22.40 6.22 -2.06
CA PRO A 28 -22.88 6.36 -0.70
C PRO A 28 -24.11 5.49 -0.42
N VAL A 29 -24.19 4.95 0.79
CA VAL A 29 -25.33 4.22 1.30
C VAL A 29 -26.49 5.18 1.59
N GLY A 30 -27.60 5.00 0.91
CA GLY A 30 -28.80 5.84 1.05
C GLY A 30 -29.57 5.59 2.35
N SER A 31 -30.81 6.14 2.40
CA SER A 31 -31.77 5.90 3.48
C SER A 31 -32.67 4.70 3.22
N ASP A 32 -32.72 4.18 2.01
CA ASP A 32 -33.55 3.02 1.64
C ASP A 32 -32.89 1.73 2.11
N ILE A 33 -33.45 1.16 3.19
CA ILE A 33 -32.93 -0.05 3.82
C ILE A 33 -33.08 -1.28 2.93
N ALA A 34 -34.16 -1.39 2.17
CA ALA A 34 -34.37 -2.53 1.28
C ALA A 34 -33.28 -2.57 0.21
N LYS A 35 -32.98 -1.44 -0.41
CA LYS A 35 -31.89 -1.28 -1.38
C LYS A 35 -30.52 -1.55 -0.76
N ASN A 36 -30.29 -1.10 0.46
CA ASN A 36 -29.04 -1.34 1.17
C ASN A 36 -28.84 -2.84 1.47
N LYS A 37 -29.91 -3.57 1.83
CA LYS A 37 -29.89 -5.02 2.01
C LYS A 37 -29.55 -5.76 0.70
N GLU A 38 -30.12 -5.35 -0.42
CA GLU A 38 -29.80 -5.91 -1.75
C GLU A 38 -28.32 -5.69 -2.10
N ILE A 39 -27.79 -4.49 -1.85
CA ILE A 39 -26.40 -4.17 -2.08
C ILE A 39 -25.50 -5.05 -1.19
N ALA A 40 -25.82 -5.17 0.10
CA ALA A 40 -25.06 -5.99 1.03
C ALA A 40 -25.07 -7.48 0.64
N LYS A 41 -26.22 -8.02 0.20
CA LYS A 41 -26.32 -9.39 -0.34
C LYS A 41 -25.45 -9.59 -1.60
N ARG A 42 -25.45 -8.61 -2.52
CA ARG A 42 -24.60 -8.66 -3.72
C ARG A 42 -23.11 -8.65 -3.38
N ILE A 43 -22.69 -7.86 -2.39
CA ILE A 43 -21.31 -7.82 -1.91
C ILE A 43 -20.94 -9.12 -1.20
N GLY A 44 -21.87 -9.70 -0.46
CA GLY A 44 -21.71 -10.91 0.36
C GLY A 44 -21.07 -10.61 1.73
N TYR A 45 -21.76 -11.06 2.80
CA TYR A 45 -21.26 -10.92 4.18
C TYR A 45 -19.99 -11.76 4.43
N PRO A 46 -19.10 -11.34 5.35
CA PRO A 46 -19.14 -10.09 6.08
C PRO A 46 -18.82 -8.88 5.20
N ILE A 47 -19.43 -7.74 5.55
CA ILE A 47 -19.16 -6.45 4.91
C ILE A 47 -18.60 -5.45 5.94
N ILE A 48 -17.95 -4.40 5.47
CA ILE A 48 -17.54 -3.28 6.29
C ILE A 48 -18.22 -2.00 5.82
N ILE A 49 -18.76 -1.23 6.74
CA ILE A 49 -19.30 0.11 6.50
C ILE A 49 -18.19 1.11 6.84
N LYS A 50 -17.91 2.04 5.95
CA LYS A 50 -16.83 3.04 6.10
C LYS A 50 -17.38 4.45 5.89
N ALA A 51 -17.01 5.38 6.77
CA ALA A 51 -17.26 6.80 6.59
C ALA A 51 -16.38 7.36 5.46
N SER A 52 -16.93 8.24 4.62
CA SER A 52 -16.17 8.85 3.49
C SER A 52 -15.02 9.75 3.95
N GLY A 53 -15.17 10.39 5.10
CA GLY A 53 -14.12 11.20 5.72
C GLY A 53 -13.24 10.43 6.71
N GLY A 54 -13.50 9.13 6.90
CA GLY A 54 -12.80 8.29 7.87
C GLY A 54 -11.40 7.88 7.44
N GLY A 55 -10.51 7.72 8.41
CA GLY A 55 -9.15 7.23 8.22
C GLY A 55 -8.57 6.71 9.54
N GLY A 56 -7.50 5.90 9.46
CA GLY A 56 -6.83 5.38 10.66
C GLY A 56 -7.71 4.48 11.55
N GLY A 57 -8.68 3.76 10.97
CA GLY A 57 -9.57 2.84 11.71
C GLY A 57 -10.79 3.49 12.34
N ARG A 58 -11.01 4.80 12.20
CA ARG A 58 -12.18 5.51 12.74
C ARG A 58 -13.32 5.59 11.73
N GLY A 59 -14.56 5.46 12.20
CA GLY A 59 -15.75 5.50 11.36
C GLY A 59 -15.89 4.25 10.47
N MET A 60 -15.52 3.09 11.00
CA MET A 60 -15.63 1.80 10.32
C MET A 60 -16.32 0.77 11.21
N ARG A 61 -17.24 -0.04 10.63
CA ARG A 61 -17.98 -1.07 11.34
C ARG A 61 -18.15 -2.32 10.49
N VAL A 62 -17.74 -3.46 11.02
CA VAL A 62 -17.94 -4.77 10.37
C VAL A 62 -19.32 -5.28 10.67
N VAL A 63 -20.03 -5.74 9.63
CA VAL A 63 -21.37 -6.31 9.68
C VAL A 63 -21.31 -7.73 9.16
N ARG A 64 -21.69 -8.70 10.00
CA ARG A 64 -21.56 -10.13 9.68
C ARG A 64 -22.87 -10.77 9.21
N SER A 65 -24.01 -10.12 9.46
CA SER A 65 -25.33 -10.62 9.07
C SER A 65 -26.26 -9.49 8.65
N GLU A 66 -27.34 -9.82 7.94
CA GLU A 66 -28.33 -8.86 7.48
C GLU A 66 -29.08 -8.16 8.64
N ASP A 67 -29.32 -8.88 9.74
CA ASP A 67 -30.05 -8.35 10.87
C ASP A 67 -29.36 -7.16 11.55
N ALA A 68 -28.02 -7.16 11.54
CA ALA A 68 -27.23 -6.08 12.12
C ALA A 68 -27.00 -4.90 11.16
N LEU A 69 -27.45 -4.97 9.90
CA LEU A 69 -27.09 -4.01 8.86
C LEU A 69 -27.65 -2.61 9.14
N GLU A 70 -28.95 -2.51 9.42
CA GLU A 70 -29.65 -1.22 9.58
C GLU A 70 -29.10 -0.43 10.76
N GLU A 71 -28.98 -1.06 11.91
CA GLU A 71 -28.39 -0.44 13.11
C GLU A 71 -26.94 0.00 12.85
N SER A 72 -26.16 -0.86 12.22
CA SER A 72 -24.75 -0.56 11.90
C SER A 72 -24.59 0.63 10.96
N ILE A 73 -25.48 0.78 9.96
CA ILE A 73 -25.50 1.96 9.07
C ILE A 73 -25.81 3.22 9.88
N ALA A 74 -26.89 3.18 10.72
CA ALA A 74 -27.30 4.33 11.51
C ALA A 74 -26.19 4.79 12.47
N MET A 75 -25.58 3.85 13.19
CA MET A 75 -24.49 4.14 14.12
C MET A 75 -23.27 4.71 13.40
N THR A 76 -22.86 4.13 12.27
CA THR A 76 -21.68 4.61 11.54
C THR A 76 -21.92 6.00 10.94
N LYS A 77 -23.15 6.29 10.46
CA LYS A 77 -23.52 7.65 10.00
C LYS A 77 -23.47 8.67 11.13
N ALA A 78 -23.98 8.35 12.32
CA ALA A 78 -23.94 9.23 13.48
C ALA A 78 -22.50 9.52 13.93
N GLU A 79 -21.64 8.48 14.01
CA GLU A 79 -20.22 8.62 14.32
C GLU A 79 -19.48 9.46 13.26
N ALA A 80 -19.77 9.24 11.99
CA ALA A 80 -19.18 9.99 10.88
C ALA A 80 -19.57 11.48 10.91
N LYS A 81 -20.84 11.76 11.20
CA LYS A 81 -21.34 13.12 11.35
C LYS A 81 -20.67 13.85 12.50
N ALA A 82 -20.52 13.19 13.66
CA ALA A 82 -19.89 13.76 14.83
C ALA A 82 -18.38 14.01 14.64
N ALA A 83 -17.66 13.05 14.02
CA ALA A 83 -16.20 13.11 13.88
C ALA A 83 -15.72 13.93 12.68
N PHE A 84 -16.47 13.93 11.56
CA PHE A 84 -16.03 14.48 10.28
C PHE A 84 -17.00 15.53 9.70
N ASN A 85 -18.10 15.84 10.41
CA ASN A 85 -19.20 16.68 9.93
C ASN A 85 -19.80 16.22 8.59
N ASN A 86 -19.66 14.94 8.29
CA ASN A 86 -20.14 14.30 7.06
C ASN A 86 -20.64 12.90 7.39
N ASP A 87 -21.92 12.60 7.10
CA ASP A 87 -22.59 11.33 7.39
C ASP A 87 -22.53 10.34 6.21
N MET A 88 -21.82 10.66 5.14
CA MET A 88 -21.66 9.74 4.00
C MET A 88 -20.88 8.50 4.41
N VAL A 89 -21.49 7.32 4.19
CA VAL A 89 -20.87 6.02 4.42
C VAL A 89 -21.01 5.13 3.18
N TYR A 90 -20.07 4.18 3.03
CA TYR A 90 -20.04 3.19 1.97
C TYR A 90 -20.03 1.80 2.56
N MET A 91 -20.44 0.80 1.78
CA MET A 91 -20.27 -0.61 2.10
C MET A 91 -19.22 -1.22 1.17
N GLU A 92 -18.36 -2.07 1.74
CA GLU A 92 -17.38 -2.86 1.00
C GLU A 92 -17.33 -4.28 1.57
N LYS A 93 -16.83 -5.23 0.77
CA LYS A 93 -16.51 -6.57 1.26
C LYS A 93 -15.49 -6.45 2.38
N TYR A 94 -15.77 -7.11 3.51
CA TYR A 94 -14.79 -7.25 4.58
C TYR A 94 -13.92 -8.46 4.31
N LEU A 95 -12.62 -8.27 4.30
CA LEU A 95 -11.61 -9.31 4.17
C LEU A 95 -11.12 -9.66 5.58
N GLU A 96 -11.10 -10.94 5.92
CA GLU A 96 -10.87 -11.37 7.30
C GLU A 96 -9.37 -11.51 7.62
N ASN A 97 -8.59 -12.03 6.68
CA ASN A 97 -7.15 -12.28 6.85
C ASN A 97 -6.34 -11.87 5.61
N PRO A 98 -6.51 -10.64 5.11
CA PRO A 98 -5.81 -10.22 3.90
C PRO A 98 -4.33 -9.98 4.16
N ARG A 99 -3.51 -10.31 3.16
CA ARG A 99 -2.14 -9.82 3.06
C ARG A 99 -2.14 -8.45 2.39
N HIS A 100 -1.19 -7.61 2.79
CA HIS A 100 -0.94 -6.33 2.14
C HIS A 100 0.13 -6.50 1.07
N ILE A 101 -0.31 -6.62 -0.18
CA ILE A 101 0.56 -6.79 -1.35
C ILE A 101 0.53 -5.51 -2.18
N GLU A 102 1.68 -5.08 -2.65
CA GLU A 102 1.79 -3.85 -3.44
C GLU A 102 2.63 -4.04 -4.69
N ILE A 103 2.23 -3.36 -5.78
CA ILE A 103 2.91 -3.44 -7.07
C ILE A 103 3.64 -2.12 -7.33
N GLN A 104 4.96 -2.18 -7.48
CA GLN A 104 5.76 -1.03 -7.88
C GLN A 104 5.61 -0.77 -9.37
N VAL A 105 5.40 0.48 -9.75
CA VAL A 105 5.33 0.91 -11.14
C VAL A 105 6.26 2.09 -11.40
N LEU A 106 6.68 2.20 -12.66
CA LEU A 106 7.32 3.39 -13.24
C LEU A 106 6.58 3.75 -14.53
N ALA A 107 6.31 5.03 -14.74
CA ALA A 107 5.69 5.52 -15.98
C ALA A 107 6.32 6.84 -16.40
N ASP A 108 6.51 7.03 -17.71
CA ASP A 108 7.10 8.25 -18.27
C ASP A 108 6.06 9.16 -18.95
N THR A 109 6.53 10.23 -19.58
CA THR A 109 5.69 11.18 -20.34
C THR A 109 5.47 10.76 -21.78
N HIS A 110 6.09 9.65 -22.21
CA HIS A 110 6.06 9.16 -23.60
C HIS A 110 5.05 8.02 -23.80
N GLY A 111 4.23 7.73 -22.77
CA GLY A 111 3.22 6.67 -22.81
C GLY A 111 3.74 5.29 -22.44
N ASN A 112 4.96 5.19 -21.90
CA ASN A 112 5.50 3.92 -21.41
C ASN A 112 5.23 3.77 -19.92
N ALA A 113 4.88 2.55 -19.52
CA ALA A 113 4.78 2.15 -18.12
C ALA A 113 5.24 0.71 -17.94
N ILE A 114 5.95 0.45 -16.86
CA ILE A 114 6.41 -0.89 -16.46
C ILE A 114 6.07 -1.15 -15.00
N TYR A 115 5.96 -2.42 -14.63
CA TYR A 115 5.88 -2.87 -13.24
C TYR A 115 7.17 -3.58 -12.82
N LEU A 116 7.52 -3.49 -11.54
CA LEU A 116 8.79 -3.93 -10.97
C LEU A 116 8.57 -4.95 -9.85
N ALA A 117 7.80 -5.99 -10.14
CA ALA A 117 7.37 -6.99 -9.19
C ALA A 117 6.48 -6.44 -8.06
N GLU A 118 6.23 -7.29 -7.09
CA GLU A 118 5.44 -6.99 -5.91
C GLU A 118 6.28 -7.05 -4.64
N ARG A 119 5.74 -6.41 -3.59
CA ARG A 119 6.22 -6.49 -2.21
C ARG A 119 5.11 -7.01 -1.32
N ASP A 120 5.47 -7.77 -0.31
CA ASP A 120 4.61 -8.09 0.83
C ASP A 120 4.92 -7.15 1.98
N CYS A 121 3.93 -6.40 2.40
CA CYS A 121 4.01 -5.45 3.50
C CYS A 121 2.99 -5.78 4.61
N SER A 122 2.65 -7.06 4.76
CA SER A 122 1.64 -7.53 5.71
C SER A 122 2.10 -7.41 7.16
N MET A 123 3.41 -7.45 7.42
CA MET A 123 3.96 -7.33 8.77
C MET A 123 3.91 -5.87 9.21
N GLN A 124 2.86 -5.54 9.96
CA GLN A 124 2.55 -4.20 10.40
C GLN A 124 2.31 -4.14 11.92
N ARG A 125 2.60 -2.99 12.50
CA ARG A 125 2.27 -2.66 13.88
C ARG A 125 1.43 -1.38 13.91
N ARG A 126 0.21 -1.45 14.42
CA ARG A 126 -0.73 -0.32 14.45
C ARG A 126 -0.90 0.34 13.08
N HIS A 127 -1.04 -0.49 12.01
CA HIS A 127 -1.14 -0.08 10.61
C HIS A 127 0.12 0.60 10.04
N GLN A 128 1.27 0.46 10.69
CA GLN A 128 2.55 0.90 10.15
C GLN A 128 3.37 -0.33 9.72
N LYS A 129 3.86 -0.33 8.49
CA LYS A 129 4.76 -1.35 7.96
C LYS A 129 6.05 -1.37 8.79
N VAL A 130 6.53 -2.56 9.14
CA VAL A 130 7.77 -2.74 9.94
C VAL A 130 8.77 -3.68 9.29
N VAL A 131 8.27 -4.66 8.52
CA VAL A 131 9.09 -5.54 7.69
C VAL A 131 8.41 -5.69 6.34
N GLU A 132 9.18 -5.56 5.29
CA GLU A 132 8.74 -5.72 3.91
C GLU A 132 9.62 -6.73 3.19
N GLU A 133 9.04 -7.55 2.32
CA GLU A 133 9.80 -8.52 1.54
C GLU A 133 9.39 -8.52 0.06
N ALA A 134 10.34 -8.81 -0.81
CA ALA A 134 10.13 -8.95 -2.23
C ALA A 134 11.00 -10.10 -2.81
N PRO A 135 10.44 -10.90 -3.77
CA PRO A 135 9.04 -10.94 -4.14
C PRO A 135 8.16 -11.50 -3.03
N ALA A 136 6.85 -11.23 -3.08
CA ALA A 136 5.90 -11.71 -2.07
C ALA A 136 5.80 -13.24 -2.08
N PRO A 137 5.92 -13.92 -0.93
CA PRO A 137 5.83 -15.37 -0.87
C PRO A 137 4.48 -15.89 -1.39
N GLY A 138 4.52 -16.95 -2.18
CA GLY A 138 3.33 -17.61 -2.71
C GLY A 138 2.62 -16.89 -3.86
N ILE A 139 3.13 -15.75 -4.32
CA ILE A 139 2.67 -15.11 -5.57
C ILE A 139 3.48 -15.68 -6.73
N THR A 140 2.79 -16.39 -7.64
CA THR A 140 3.44 -16.99 -8.81
C THR A 140 3.82 -15.94 -9.85
N GLU A 141 4.76 -16.27 -10.73
CA GLU A 141 5.15 -15.37 -11.83
C GLU A 141 3.97 -15.02 -12.74
N GLU A 142 3.07 -15.95 -12.97
CA GLU A 142 1.87 -15.73 -13.77
C GLU A 142 0.93 -14.70 -13.13
N VAL A 143 0.65 -14.86 -11.84
CA VAL A 143 -0.18 -13.93 -11.06
C VAL A 143 0.46 -12.54 -11.00
N ARG A 144 1.78 -12.47 -10.75
CA ARG A 144 2.57 -11.23 -10.77
C ARG A 144 2.45 -10.52 -12.11
N ARG A 145 2.59 -11.27 -13.21
CA ARG A 145 2.51 -10.73 -14.57
C ARG A 145 1.12 -10.19 -14.88
N ASP A 146 0.06 -10.89 -14.51
CA ASP A 146 -1.31 -10.42 -14.74
C ASP A 146 -1.59 -9.11 -14.01
N ILE A 147 -1.43 -9.10 -12.68
CA ILE A 147 -1.74 -7.90 -11.89
C ILE A 147 -0.79 -6.75 -12.22
N GLY A 148 0.50 -7.02 -12.42
CA GLY A 148 1.49 -6.00 -12.79
C GLY A 148 1.17 -5.35 -14.14
N SER A 149 0.78 -6.14 -15.15
CA SER A 149 0.39 -5.63 -16.47
C SER A 149 -0.85 -4.74 -16.40
N ARG A 150 -1.84 -5.10 -15.57
CA ARG A 150 -3.02 -4.26 -15.33
C ARG A 150 -2.65 -2.93 -14.67
N CYS A 151 -1.73 -2.94 -13.70
CA CYS A 151 -1.23 -1.71 -13.06
C CYS A 151 -0.48 -0.80 -14.04
N ALA A 152 0.42 -1.37 -14.86
CA ALA A 152 1.13 -0.61 -15.89
C ALA A 152 0.17 -0.01 -16.93
N LYS A 153 -0.80 -0.80 -17.42
CA LYS A 153 -1.85 -0.31 -18.31
C LYS A 153 -2.65 0.83 -17.69
N ALA A 154 -3.05 0.69 -16.44
CA ALA A 154 -3.77 1.75 -15.71
C ALA A 154 -2.95 3.04 -15.64
N CYS A 155 -1.62 2.96 -15.42
CA CYS A 155 -0.74 4.13 -15.44
C CYS A 155 -0.81 4.88 -16.79
N VAL A 156 -0.76 4.15 -17.90
CA VAL A 156 -0.88 4.76 -19.24
C VAL A 156 -2.24 5.43 -19.44
N GLU A 157 -3.33 4.73 -19.09
CA GLU A 157 -4.70 5.25 -19.28
C GLU A 157 -5.00 6.52 -18.47
N ILE A 158 -4.42 6.63 -17.25
CA ILE A 158 -4.60 7.83 -16.41
C ILE A 158 -3.55 8.92 -16.65
N GLY A 159 -2.59 8.69 -17.56
CA GLY A 159 -1.48 9.60 -17.82
C GLY A 159 -0.53 9.77 -16.62
N TYR A 160 -0.33 8.71 -15.83
CA TYR A 160 0.57 8.74 -14.69
C TYR A 160 2.03 8.89 -15.12
N ARG A 161 2.83 9.57 -14.31
CA ARG A 161 4.28 9.73 -14.51
C ARG A 161 5.03 9.71 -13.18
N GLY A 162 6.20 9.10 -13.17
CA GLY A 162 7.05 8.91 -11.99
C GLY A 162 6.98 7.49 -11.43
N ALA A 163 7.57 7.33 -10.24
CA ALA A 163 7.43 6.11 -9.47
C ALA A 163 6.11 6.14 -8.69
N GLY A 164 5.39 5.03 -8.70
CA GLY A 164 4.14 4.87 -7.96
C GLY A 164 3.98 3.44 -7.48
N THR A 165 3.06 3.24 -6.55
CA THR A 165 2.77 1.93 -5.99
C THR A 165 1.27 1.74 -5.89
N PHE A 166 0.78 0.64 -6.45
CA PHE A 166 -0.60 0.19 -6.26
C PHE A 166 -0.64 -0.72 -5.04
N GLU A 167 -1.42 -0.38 -4.05
CA GLU A 167 -1.63 -1.18 -2.85
C GLU A 167 -2.89 -2.02 -2.96
N PHE A 168 -2.78 -3.28 -2.57
CA PHE A 168 -3.85 -4.28 -2.61
C PHE A 168 -3.98 -5.01 -1.28
N LEU A 169 -5.20 -5.38 -0.95
CA LEU A 169 -5.46 -6.51 -0.07
C LEU A 169 -5.50 -7.77 -0.92
N TYR A 170 -4.80 -8.82 -0.50
CA TYR A 170 -4.75 -10.09 -1.19
C TYR A 170 -5.27 -11.19 -0.27
N GLU A 171 -6.33 -11.85 -0.67
CA GLU A 171 -6.94 -12.93 0.10
C GLU A 171 -7.52 -13.99 -0.86
N ASN A 172 -7.30 -15.26 -0.53
CA ASN A 172 -7.83 -16.41 -1.30
C ASN A 172 -7.51 -16.39 -2.81
N GLY A 173 -6.34 -15.90 -3.19
CA GLY A 173 -5.92 -15.83 -4.60
C GLY A 173 -6.34 -14.56 -5.33
N GLU A 174 -7.10 -13.68 -4.71
CA GLU A 174 -7.67 -12.49 -5.32
C GLU A 174 -7.03 -11.20 -4.81
N PHE A 175 -6.79 -10.26 -5.73
CA PHE A 175 -6.31 -8.91 -5.41
C PHE A 175 -7.48 -7.95 -5.31
N TYR A 176 -7.42 -7.04 -4.34
CA TYR A 176 -8.40 -5.99 -4.12
C TYR A 176 -7.71 -4.65 -3.92
N PHE A 177 -7.75 -3.80 -4.96
CA PHE A 177 -7.15 -2.47 -4.91
C PHE A 177 -7.72 -1.62 -3.78
N ILE A 178 -6.85 -0.98 -3.02
CA ILE A 178 -7.21 -0.06 -1.94
C ILE A 178 -6.80 1.38 -2.24
N GLU A 179 -5.56 1.59 -2.70
CA GLU A 179 -5.08 2.92 -3.05
C GLU A 179 -3.85 2.88 -3.97
N MET A 180 -3.51 4.03 -4.54
CA MET A 180 -2.26 4.24 -5.26
C MET A 180 -1.45 5.33 -4.57
N ASN A 181 -0.24 5.00 -4.15
CA ASN A 181 0.73 5.96 -3.67
C ASN A 181 1.50 6.56 -4.85
N THR A 182 1.27 7.85 -5.10
CA THR A 182 1.85 8.59 -6.23
C THR A 182 3.22 9.20 -5.88
N ARG A 183 4.06 8.43 -5.25
CA ARG A 183 5.39 8.79 -4.75
C ARG A 183 6.25 7.55 -4.56
N ILE A 184 7.54 7.75 -4.33
CA ILE A 184 8.41 6.70 -3.81
C ILE A 184 7.99 6.34 -2.37
N GLN A 185 8.12 5.08 -1.98
CA GLN A 185 7.83 4.59 -0.64
C GLN A 185 9.11 4.20 0.10
N VAL A 186 9.01 4.04 1.42
CA VAL A 186 10.13 3.66 2.30
C VAL A 186 10.72 2.34 1.84
N GLU A 187 9.88 1.39 1.50
CA GLU A 187 10.17 -0.01 1.14
C GLU A 187 10.65 -0.24 -0.31
N HIS A 188 10.89 0.84 -1.08
CA HIS A 188 11.40 0.71 -2.45
C HIS A 188 12.73 -0.09 -2.56
N PRO A 189 13.62 -0.10 -1.55
CA PRO A 189 14.88 -0.80 -1.66
C PRO A 189 14.76 -2.30 -1.90
N VAL A 190 13.74 -2.99 -1.36
CA VAL A 190 13.58 -4.43 -1.63
C VAL A 190 13.31 -4.70 -3.11
N THR A 191 12.56 -3.81 -3.78
CA THR A 191 12.33 -3.89 -5.23
C THR A 191 13.61 -3.63 -6.00
N GLU A 192 14.40 -2.61 -5.63
CA GLU A 192 15.69 -2.30 -6.25
C GLU A 192 16.64 -3.49 -6.15
N MET A 193 16.69 -4.14 -4.98
CA MET A 193 17.60 -5.25 -4.73
C MET A 193 17.28 -6.51 -5.55
N ILE A 194 16.02 -6.77 -5.86
CA ILE A 194 15.62 -7.95 -6.65
C ILE A 194 15.53 -7.68 -8.16
N THR A 195 15.45 -6.42 -8.59
CA THR A 195 15.32 -6.05 -10.02
C THR A 195 16.59 -5.42 -10.59
N GLY A 196 17.43 -4.83 -9.75
CA GLY A 196 18.59 -4.05 -10.17
C GLY A 196 18.26 -2.66 -10.74
N VAL A 197 16.99 -2.21 -10.61
CA VAL A 197 16.55 -0.90 -11.08
C VAL A 197 16.68 0.14 -9.97
N ASP A 198 17.40 1.21 -10.21
CA ASP A 198 17.49 2.39 -9.34
C ASP A 198 16.25 3.28 -9.54
N LEU A 199 15.27 3.14 -8.65
CA LEU A 199 13.99 3.84 -8.72
C LEU A 199 14.12 5.36 -8.59
N VAL A 200 15.02 5.82 -7.73
CA VAL A 200 15.25 7.26 -7.51
C VAL A 200 15.88 7.90 -8.76
N LYS A 201 16.85 7.21 -9.37
CA LYS A 201 17.45 7.65 -10.62
C LYS A 201 16.42 7.72 -11.75
N GLU A 202 15.57 6.70 -11.89
CA GLU A 202 14.50 6.72 -12.89
C GLU A 202 13.49 7.84 -12.64
N GLN A 203 13.12 8.14 -11.39
CA GLN A 203 12.27 9.31 -11.08
C GLN A 203 12.90 10.62 -11.58
N LEU A 204 14.19 10.82 -11.37
CA LEU A 204 14.90 12.02 -11.83
C LEU A 204 14.92 12.09 -13.37
N ARG A 205 15.17 10.96 -14.04
CA ARG A 205 15.12 10.87 -15.51
C ARG A 205 13.74 11.21 -16.06
N ILE A 206 12.70 10.62 -15.50
CA ILE A 206 11.31 10.88 -15.89
C ILE A 206 10.95 12.37 -15.66
N ALA A 207 11.37 12.94 -14.53
CA ALA A 207 11.14 14.35 -14.22
C ALA A 207 11.86 15.29 -15.21
N ALA A 208 13.03 14.88 -15.73
CA ALA A 208 13.75 15.57 -16.79
C ALA A 208 13.15 15.38 -18.19
N GLY A 209 12.00 14.67 -18.31
CA GLY A 209 11.33 14.42 -19.59
C GLY A 209 11.94 13.30 -20.44
N LEU A 210 12.86 12.52 -19.89
CA LEU A 210 13.47 11.39 -20.58
C LEU A 210 12.55 10.16 -20.55
N PRO A 211 12.61 9.28 -21.57
CA PRO A 211 11.91 8.01 -21.54
C PRO A 211 12.49 7.08 -20.48
N LEU A 212 11.70 6.08 -20.07
CA LEU A 212 12.16 4.98 -19.22
C LEU A 212 13.42 4.34 -19.81
N SER A 213 14.39 3.99 -18.94
CA SER A 213 15.62 3.29 -19.34
C SER A 213 15.40 1.80 -19.62
N TYR A 214 14.25 1.27 -19.22
CA TYR A 214 13.92 -0.15 -19.26
C TYR A 214 12.61 -0.37 -19.98
N LYS A 215 12.52 -1.50 -20.68
CA LYS A 215 11.26 -2.10 -21.14
C LYS A 215 10.83 -3.17 -20.15
N GLN A 216 9.58 -3.63 -20.24
CA GLN A 216 9.07 -4.67 -19.35
C GLN A 216 9.87 -5.98 -19.46
N GLU A 217 10.32 -6.36 -20.65
CA GLU A 217 11.13 -7.56 -20.88
C GLU A 217 12.53 -7.52 -20.23
N ASP A 218 13.04 -6.33 -19.91
CA ASP A 218 14.34 -6.15 -19.23
C ASP A 218 14.24 -6.45 -17.74
N ILE A 219 13.03 -6.34 -17.17
CA ILE A 219 12.80 -6.54 -15.74
C ILE A 219 12.83 -8.01 -15.40
N LYS A 220 13.86 -8.42 -14.66
CA LYS A 220 14.05 -9.79 -14.18
C LYS A 220 14.12 -9.79 -12.66
N VAL A 221 13.23 -10.54 -12.05
CA VAL A 221 13.27 -10.76 -10.59
C VAL A 221 14.37 -11.77 -10.28
N LYS A 222 15.34 -11.36 -9.45
CA LYS A 222 16.48 -12.19 -9.05
C LYS A 222 16.59 -12.24 -7.54
N GLY A 223 16.52 -13.46 -7.00
CA GLY A 223 16.67 -13.66 -5.56
C GLY A 223 15.46 -13.17 -4.75
N HIS A 224 15.75 -12.77 -3.54
CA HIS A 224 14.76 -12.32 -2.54
C HIS A 224 15.40 -11.27 -1.65
N ALA A 225 14.66 -10.27 -1.21
CA ALA A 225 15.13 -9.24 -0.30
C ALA A 225 14.11 -8.98 0.80
N ILE A 226 14.61 -8.72 2.00
CA ILE A 226 13.80 -8.34 3.17
C ILE A 226 14.34 -7.02 3.70
N GLU A 227 13.46 -6.06 3.94
CA GLU A 227 13.74 -4.80 4.62
C GLU A 227 13.16 -4.83 6.01
N CYS A 228 13.94 -4.35 6.99
CA CYS A 228 13.47 -4.07 8.34
C CYS A 228 13.60 -2.58 8.60
N ARG A 229 12.54 -1.93 9.07
CA ARG A 229 12.60 -0.55 9.54
C ARG A 229 13.20 -0.51 10.94
N ILE A 230 14.20 0.31 11.12
CA ILE A 230 14.87 0.52 12.41
C ILE A 230 14.39 1.84 13.00
N ASN A 231 13.72 1.75 14.13
CA ASN A 231 13.08 2.88 14.78
C ASN A 231 13.76 3.21 16.12
N ALA A 232 13.89 4.50 16.43
CA ALA A 232 14.28 4.98 17.75
C ALA A 232 13.07 4.89 18.70
N GLU A 233 12.83 3.69 19.22
CA GLU A 233 11.72 3.34 20.08
C GLU A 233 12.19 2.51 21.28
N ASP A 234 11.47 2.59 22.38
CA ASP A 234 11.66 1.68 23.50
C ASP A 234 11.27 0.25 23.07
N PRO A 235 12.15 -0.76 23.25
CA PRO A 235 11.91 -2.10 22.70
C PRO A 235 10.79 -2.88 23.41
N LYS A 236 10.30 -2.42 24.56
CA LYS A 236 9.21 -3.06 25.31
C LYS A 236 7.86 -2.36 25.10
N THR A 237 7.86 -1.03 25.14
CA THR A 237 6.63 -0.24 25.05
C THR A 237 6.33 0.24 23.63
N PHE A 238 7.34 0.24 22.74
CA PHE A 238 7.31 0.77 21.39
C PHE A 238 6.94 2.26 21.33
N LEU A 239 7.18 2.99 22.40
CA LEU A 239 7.04 4.45 22.41
C LEU A 239 8.29 5.08 21.78
N PRO A 240 8.11 6.19 21.02
CA PRO A 240 9.26 6.93 20.50
C PRO A 240 10.26 7.27 21.61
N SER A 241 11.53 7.04 21.32
CA SER A 241 12.65 7.28 22.24
C SER A 241 13.67 8.22 21.60
N PRO A 242 13.35 9.52 21.48
CA PRO A 242 14.29 10.52 20.96
C PRO A 242 15.49 10.66 21.91
N GLY A 243 16.62 11.13 21.39
CA GLY A 243 17.82 11.34 22.20
C GLY A 243 19.11 11.04 21.45
N LYS A 244 20.22 11.08 22.17
CA LYS A 244 21.56 10.90 21.61
C LYS A 244 21.86 9.45 21.34
N VAL A 245 22.30 9.14 20.11
CA VAL A 245 22.85 7.83 19.72
C VAL A 245 24.28 7.73 20.25
N ALA A 246 24.45 7.12 21.41
CA ALA A 246 25.77 6.99 22.04
C ALA A 246 26.70 6.09 21.24
N HIS A 247 26.18 4.96 20.77
CA HIS A 247 26.91 3.99 19.97
C HIS A 247 26.08 3.56 18.77
N LEU A 248 26.70 3.46 17.61
CA LEU A 248 26.13 2.92 16.39
C LEU A 248 27.08 1.91 15.79
N HIS A 249 26.58 0.72 15.52
CA HIS A 249 27.26 -0.28 14.74
C HIS A 249 26.38 -0.69 13.57
N SER A 250 26.69 -0.20 12.39
CA SER A 250 25.94 -0.52 11.17
C SER A 250 26.33 -1.91 10.69
N PRO A 251 25.35 -2.81 10.42
CA PRO A 251 25.67 -4.09 9.79
C PRO A 251 26.18 -3.91 8.38
N GLY A 252 27.02 -4.82 7.92
CA GLY A 252 27.64 -4.76 6.61
C GLY A 252 27.89 -6.15 6.02
N GLY A 253 28.48 -6.20 4.83
CA GLY A 253 28.86 -7.41 4.13
C GLY A 253 28.04 -7.64 2.86
N LEU A 254 28.33 -8.77 2.18
CA LEU A 254 27.69 -9.08 0.90
C LEU A 254 26.17 -9.20 1.03
N GLY A 255 25.46 -8.46 0.19
CA GLY A 255 23.99 -8.47 0.16
C GLY A 255 23.32 -7.76 1.34
N VAL A 256 24.04 -6.93 2.08
CA VAL A 256 23.50 -6.05 3.12
C VAL A 256 23.52 -4.61 2.60
N ARG A 257 22.37 -3.93 2.62
CA ARG A 257 22.21 -2.51 2.39
C ARG A 257 21.73 -1.84 3.66
N TRP A 258 22.40 -0.78 4.06
CA TRP A 258 22.06 0.05 5.22
C TRP A 258 21.82 1.48 4.77
N ASP A 259 20.55 1.91 4.79
CA ASP A 259 20.14 3.27 4.46
C ASP A 259 19.83 4.01 5.75
N SER A 260 20.65 4.99 6.11
CA SER A 260 20.48 5.74 7.36
C SER A 260 21.09 7.14 7.25
N HIS A 261 20.56 8.07 8.01
CA HIS A 261 21.11 9.40 8.19
C HIS A 261 21.80 9.56 9.56
N VAL A 262 21.71 8.56 10.45
CA VAL A 262 22.29 8.64 11.80
C VAL A 262 23.74 8.16 11.83
N TYR A 263 24.48 8.70 12.78
CA TYR A 263 25.88 8.37 13.08
C TYR A 263 26.10 8.42 14.60
N GLY A 264 27.22 7.92 15.06
CA GLY A 264 27.57 7.98 16.49
C GLY A 264 27.62 9.43 16.98
N GLY A 265 26.85 9.74 18.03
CA GLY A 265 26.69 11.09 18.55
C GLY A 265 25.54 11.90 17.96
N TYR A 266 24.85 11.41 16.93
CA TYR A 266 23.64 12.05 16.38
C TYR A 266 22.54 12.13 17.43
N THR A 267 21.76 13.21 17.42
CA THR A 267 20.60 13.36 18.30
C THR A 267 19.32 13.20 17.49
N VAL A 268 18.57 12.13 17.76
CA VAL A 268 17.26 11.88 17.16
C VAL A 268 16.26 12.91 17.71
N PRO A 269 15.69 13.77 16.86
CA PRO A 269 14.76 14.79 17.32
C PRO A 269 13.37 14.23 17.65
N PRO A 270 12.60 14.85 18.56
CA PRO A 270 11.26 14.38 18.93
C PRO A 270 10.15 14.81 17.94
N HIS A 271 10.48 15.55 16.89
CA HIS A 271 9.50 16.26 16.03
C HIS A 271 9.11 15.46 14.78
N TYR A 272 9.79 14.36 14.50
CA TYR A 272 9.60 13.54 13.30
C TYR A 272 9.29 12.10 13.68
N ASP A 273 9.01 11.27 12.66
CA ASP A 273 8.89 9.83 12.80
C ASP A 273 10.16 9.24 13.44
N SER A 274 9.97 8.18 14.22
CA SER A 274 11.05 7.52 14.93
C SER A 274 12.01 6.71 14.04
N MET A 275 11.70 6.53 12.75
CA MET A 275 12.52 5.75 11.84
C MET A 275 13.89 6.40 11.62
N ILE A 276 14.96 5.68 11.97
CA ILE A 276 16.35 6.15 11.87
C ILE A 276 17.16 5.42 10.79
N ALA A 277 16.73 4.24 10.39
CA ALA A 277 17.39 3.48 9.34
C ALA A 277 16.47 2.44 8.70
N LYS A 278 16.93 1.91 7.57
CA LYS A 278 16.42 0.71 6.91
C LYS A 278 17.56 -0.27 6.76
N LEU A 279 17.34 -1.50 7.18
CA LEU A 279 18.26 -2.60 6.95
C LEU A 279 17.66 -3.52 5.91
N ILE A 280 18.30 -3.66 4.77
CA ILE A 280 17.85 -4.54 3.70
C ILE A 280 18.87 -5.66 3.52
N LYS A 281 18.39 -6.91 3.48
CA LYS A 281 19.18 -8.10 3.26
C LYS A 281 18.71 -8.84 2.00
N ILE A 282 19.64 -9.12 1.10
CA ILE A 282 19.40 -10.02 -0.04
C ILE A 282 19.52 -11.46 0.45
N GLY A 283 18.56 -12.28 0.04
CA GLY A 283 18.48 -13.70 0.35
C GLY A 283 17.56 -13.99 1.52
N ARG A 284 16.71 -14.99 1.37
CA ARG A 284 16.04 -15.67 2.46
C ARG A 284 17.04 -16.54 3.18
N ALA A 285 16.99 -16.59 4.50
CA ALA A 285 17.72 -17.60 5.24
C ALA A 285 17.28 -18.98 4.72
N HIS A 286 18.25 -19.75 4.26
CA HIS A 286 18.00 -21.16 4.03
C HIS A 286 17.90 -21.81 5.40
N VAL A 287 16.71 -22.17 5.78
CA VAL A 287 16.44 -23.03 6.92
C VAL A 287 16.49 -24.48 6.42
#